data_0b9aebd8504d7057a8a61a27457ef0c6
#
_entry.id   0b9aebd8504d7057a8a61a27457ef0c6
#
_cell.length_a   1.000
_cell.length_b   1.000
_cell.length_c   1.000
_cell.angle_alpha   90.00
_cell.angle_beta   90.00
_cell.angle_gamma   90.00
#
_symmetry.space_group_name_H-M   'P 1'
#
loop_
_entity.id
_entity.type
_entity.pdbx_description
1 polymer ?
#
loop_
_entity_poly.entity_id
_entity_poly.type
_entity_poly.pdbx_seq_one_letter_code
_entity_poly.pdbx_strand_id
1 'polypeptide(L)'
;MEAFLISTAVIFVAELGDKSQLMALTFATRYRARDVLIGITLATLIVHLASVGIGFWIGDAFAEYQAPIAIAAGIAFFIFALWTLRGDELTEDEAQKARNSTGAAILAVGVAFFLAELGDKTMLATITLATQAGWFGTWIGSTLGMVLADAMAIAVGAVLGKKLPEKFIKYGAAFLFAVFGLWLVLQGAGVLG
;
A
#
# COMPACT_ATOMS: atom_id res chain seq x y z
N MET A 1 -18.99 2.03 -3.17
CA MET A 1 -18.58 2.71 -1.93
C MET A 1 -17.74 1.79 -1.04
N GLU A 2 -18.18 0.55 -0.87
CA GLU A 2 -17.50 -0.45 -0.04
C GLU A 2 -16.06 -0.72 -0.48
N ALA A 3 -15.82 -1.04 -1.76
CA ALA A 3 -14.48 -1.24 -2.32
C ALA A 3 -13.52 -0.07 -2.02
N PHE A 4 -14.01 1.17 -2.13
CA PHE A 4 -13.24 2.37 -1.83
C PHE A 4 -12.85 2.43 -0.34
N LEU A 5 -13.80 2.24 0.56
CA LEU A 5 -13.54 2.32 2.00
C LEU A 5 -12.61 1.21 2.49
N ILE A 6 -12.88 -0.03 2.06
CA ILE A 6 -12.03 -1.18 2.42
C ILE A 6 -10.61 -0.98 1.91
N SER A 7 -10.45 -0.63 0.62
CA SER A 7 -9.11 -0.44 0.04
C SER A 7 -8.36 0.72 0.68
N THR A 8 -9.06 1.83 0.99
CA THR A 8 -8.45 2.96 1.71
C THR A 8 -7.95 2.52 3.07
N ALA A 9 -8.79 1.84 3.86
CA ALA A 9 -8.42 1.41 5.20
C ALA A 9 -7.29 0.38 5.20
N VAL A 10 -7.39 -0.65 4.34
CA VAL A 10 -6.40 -1.73 4.26
C VAL A 10 -5.05 -1.20 3.82
N ILE A 11 -5.00 -0.40 2.75
CA ILE A 11 -3.72 0.13 2.25
C ILE A 11 -3.16 1.20 3.17
N PHE A 12 -3.99 2.09 3.74
CA PHE A 12 -3.53 3.05 4.75
C PHE A 12 -2.81 2.36 5.91
N VAL A 13 -3.40 1.29 6.44
CA VAL A 13 -2.81 0.56 7.57
C VAL A 13 -1.59 -0.26 7.14
N ALA A 14 -1.62 -0.85 5.94
CA ALA A 14 -0.49 -1.58 5.37
C ALA A 14 0.75 -0.70 5.24
N GLU A 15 0.52 0.57 4.91
CA GLU A 15 1.55 1.57 4.64
C GLU A 15 2.14 2.17 5.92
N LEU A 16 1.44 2.06 7.05
CA LEU A 16 1.94 2.59 8.32
C LEU A 16 3.22 1.87 8.75
N GLY A 17 4.30 2.63 8.92
CA GLY A 17 5.62 2.12 9.30
C GLY A 17 6.39 1.43 8.18
N ASP A 18 5.95 1.59 6.93
CA ASP A 18 6.63 1.05 5.77
C ASP A 18 7.83 1.88 5.32
N LYS A 19 8.69 1.29 4.47
CA LYS A 19 9.87 1.96 3.89
C LYS A 19 9.51 3.20 3.08
N SER A 20 8.36 3.20 2.40
CA SER A 20 7.84 4.34 1.65
C SER A 20 7.67 5.57 2.53
N GLN A 21 7.15 5.45 3.76
CA GLN A 21 7.04 6.55 4.71
C GLN A 21 8.42 7.14 5.09
N LEU A 22 9.43 6.29 5.27
CA LEU A 22 10.80 6.74 5.53
C LEU A 22 11.40 7.46 4.32
N MET A 23 11.08 6.98 3.12
CA MET A 23 11.48 7.61 1.87
C MET A 23 10.77 8.95 1.68
N ALA A 24 9.46 9.03 1.95
CA ALA A 24 8.67 10.27 1.93
C ALA A 24 9.25 11.32 2.89
N LEU A 25 9.59 10.92 4.13
CA LEU A 25 10.27 11.77 5.09
C LEU A 25 11.62 12.26 4.58
N THR A 26 12.43 11.37 3.99
CA THR A 26 13.74 11.74 3.44
C THR A 26 13.60 12.79 2.33
N PHE A 27 12.66 12.63 1.42
CA PHE A 27 12.38 13.63 0.39
C PHE A 27 11.84 14.94 0.98
N ALA A 28 10.99 14.89 2.01
CA ALA A 28 10.42 16.06 2.65
C ALA A 28 11.47 16.91 3.40
N THR A 29 12.66 16.36 3.72
CA THR A 29 13.79 17.15 4.24
C THR A 29 14.46 18.03 3.16
N ARG A 30 14.25 17.73 1.87
CA ARG A 30 14.92 18.39 0.73
C ARG A 30 13.99 19.20 -0.15
N TYR A 31 12.76 18.72 -0.29
CA TYR A 31 11.74 19.29 -1.16
C TYR A 31 10.54 19.78 -0.34
N ARG A 32 9.73 20.62 -0.95
CA ARG A 32 8.47 21.05 -0.32
C ARG A 32 7.55 19.84 -0.18
N ALA A 33 6.94 19.65 0.98
CA ALA A 33 6.04 18.54 1.28
C ALA A 33 4.94 18.38 0.20
N ARG A 34 4.41 19.50 -0.33
CA ARG A 34 3.43 19.48 -1.42
C ARG A 34 3.97 18.80 -2.68
N ASP A 35 5.18 19.11 -3.09
CA ASP A 35 5.79 18.56 -4.32
C ASP A 35 6.12 17.07 -4.12
N VAL A 36 6.52 16.68 -2.91
CA VAL A 36 6.70 15.29 -2.51
C VAL A 36 5.38 14.53 -2.61
N LEU A 37 4.30 15.04 -2.01
CA LEU A 37 2.99 14.41 -2.05
C LEU A 37 2.42 14.29 -3.46
N ILE A 38 2.65 15.29 -4.33
CA ILE A 38 2.24 15.21 -5.74
C ILE A 38 3.01 14.07 -6.45
N GLY A 39 4.33 13.99 -6.25
CA GLY A 39 5.15 12.92 -6.83
C GLY A 39 4.70 11.53 -6.38
N ILE A 40 4.47 11.36 -5.08
CA ILE A 40 3.91 10.13 -4.49
C ILE A 40 2.56 9.81 -5.13
N THR A 41 1.63 10.77 -5.16
CA THR A 41 0.28 10.58 -5.71
C THR A 41 0.33 10.09 -7.16
N LEU A 42 1.15 10.72 -8.00
CA LEU A 42 1.27 10.34 -9.40
C LEU A 42 1.86 8.93 -9.58
N ALA A 43 2.89 8.60 -8.82
CA ALA A 43 3.49 7.26 -8.85
C ALA A 43 2.49 6.19 -8.40
N THR A 44 1.84 6.42 -7.28
CA THR A 44 0.86 5.50 -6.70
C THR A 44 -0.35 5.31 -7.61
N LEU A 45 -0.87 6.39 -8.22
CA LEU A 45 -1.95 6.28 -9.20
C LEU A 45 -1.61 5.32 -10.34
N ILE A 46 -0.39 5.37 -10.86
CA ILE A 46 0.05 4.52 -11.97
C ILE A 46 0.24 3.08 -11.50
N VAL A 47 0.94 2.86 -10.39
CA VAL A 47 1.21 1.51 -9.86
C VAL A 47 -0.10 0.83 -9.46
N HIS A 48 -0.98 1.53 -8.74
CA HIS A 48 -2.26 0.97 -8.32
C HIS A 48 -3.24 0.77 -9.47
N LEU A 49 -3.19 1.60 -10.53
CA LEU A 49 -3.98 1.36 -11.73
C LEU A 49 -3.56 0.05 -12.41
N ALA A 50 -2.26 -0.16 -12.56
CA ALA A 50 -1.74 -1.41 -13.11
C ALA A 50 -2.11 -2.62 -12.21
N SER A 51 -1.98 -2.47 -10.88
CA SER A 51 -2.34 -3.49 -9.90
C SER A 51 -3.81 -3.88 -9.99
N VAL A 52 -4.68 -2.87 -10.02
CA VAL A 52 -6.13 -3.07 -10.14
C VAL A 52 -6.49 -3.68 -11.48
N GLY A 53 -5.83 -3.26 -12.57
CA GLY A 53 -6.01 -3.86 -13.90
C GLY A 53 -5.72 -5.37 -13.88
N ILE A 54 -4.59 -5.77 -13.27
CA ILE A 54 -4.21 -7.17 -13.12
C ILE A 54 -5.22 -7.93 -12.23
N GLY A 55 -5.55 -7.39 -11.06
CA GLY A 55 -6.46 -8.03 -10.11
C GLY A 55 -7.86 -8.18 -10.66
N PHE A 56 -8.39 -7.15 -11.31
CA PHE A 56 -9.71 -7.18 -11.94
C PHE A 56 -9.76 -8.20 -13.09
N TRP A 57 -8.72 -8.23 -13.94
CA TRP A 57 -8.63 -9.22 -15.00
C TRP A 57 -8.59 -10.66 -14.46
N ILE A 58 -7.87 -10.93 -13.38
CA ILE A 58 -7.86 -12.23 -12.71
C ILE A 58 -9.26 -12.55 -12.17
N GLY A 59 -9.91 -11.61 -11.47
CA GLY A 59 -11.26 -11.79 -10.93
C GLY A 59 -12.31 -12.07 -12.00
N ASP A 60 -12.23 -11.39 -13.15
CA ASP A 60 -13.13 -11.56 -14.28
C ASP A 60 -12.88 -12.87 -15.04
N ALA A 61 -11.61 -13.16 -15.36
CA ALA A 61 -11.21 -14.38 -16.09
C ALA A 61 -11.59 -15.67 -15.35
N PHE A 62 -11.66 -15.63 -14.03
CA PHE A 62 -12.00 -16.75 -13.16
C PHE A 62 -13.30 -16.52 -12.39
N ALA A 63 -14.25 -15.79 -12.97
CA ALA A 63 -15.51 -15.43 -12.31
C ALA A 63 -16.34 -16.65 -11.82
N GLU A 64 -16.19 -17.81 -12.46
CA GLU A 64 -16.82 -19.06 -12.03
C GLU A 64 -16.17 -19.67 -10.76
N TYR A 65 -14.97 -19.21 -10.40
CA TYR A 65 -14.16 -19.72 -9.28
C TYR A 65 -14.06 -18.70 -8.13
N GLN A 66 -15.11 -17.93 -7.87
CA GLN A 66 -15.10 -16.87 -6.85
C GLN A 66 -14.70 -17.40 -5.46
N ALA A 67 -15.20 -18.58 -5.07
CA ALA A 67 -14.87 -19.18 -3.78
C ALA A 67 -13.38 -19.54 -3.66
N PRO A 68 -12.75 -20.28 -4.60
CA PRO A 68 -11.30 -20.50 -4.59
C PRO A 68 -10.48 -19.21 -4.64
N ILE A 69 -10.92 -18.19 -5.40
CA ILE A 69 -10.22 -16.90 -5.47
C ILE A 69 -10.26 -16.16 -4.12
N ALA A 70 -11.43 -16.16 -3.46
CA ALA A 70 -11.57 -15.56 -2.13
C ALA A 70 -10.67 -16.25 -1.10
N ILE A 71 -10.57 -17.58 -1.13
CA ILE A 71 -9.67 -18.35 -0.27
C ILE A 71 -8.21 -17.99 -0.58
N ALA A 72 -7.82 -17.96 -1.86
CA ALA A 72 -6.47 -17.62 -2.28
C ALA A 72 -6.10 -16.18 -1.87
N ALA A 73 -7.03 -15.23 -2.05
CA ALA A 73 -6.90 -13.86 -1.59
C ALA A 73 -6.69 -13.78 -0.07
N GLY A 74 -7.49 -14.52 0.69
CA GLY A 74 -7.35 -14.59 2.15
C GLY A 74 -6.00 -15.17 2.59
N ILE A 75 -5.51 -16.20 1.91
CA ILE A 75 -4.15 -16.75 2.15
C ILE A 75 -3.08 -15.70 1.84
N ALA A 76 -3.23 -14.94 0.73
CA ALA A 76 -2.31 -13.86 0.40
C ALA A 76 -2.26 -12.80 1.51
N PHE A 77 -3.39 -12.43 2.11
CA PHE A 77 -3.43 -11.51 3.24
C PHE A 77 -2.75 -12.07 4.50
N PHE A 78 -2.79 -13.38 4.76
CA PHE A 78 -1.98 -13.98 5.82
C PHE A 78 -0.48 -13.90 5.52
N ILE A 79 -0.09 -14.09 4.27
CA ILE A 79 1.32 -13.90 3.84
C ILE A 79 1.74 -12.43 4.04
N PHE A 80 0.89 -11.46 3.69
CA PHE A 80 1.16 -10.04 3.92
C PHE A 80 1.26 -9.71 5.42
N ALA A 81 0.43 -10.33 6.28
CA ALA A 81 0.55 -10.20 7.72
C ALA A 81 1.93 -10.66 8.22
N LEU A 82 2.40 -11.83 7.77
CA LEU A 82 3.73 -12.35 8.11
C LEU A 82 4.84 -11.47 7.55
N TRP A 83 4.70 -10.99 6.32
CA TRP A 83 5.66 -10.07 5.71
C TRP A 83 5.76 -8.76 6.51
N THR A 84 4.61 -8.18 6.87
CA THR A 84 4.56 -6.98 7.71
C THR A 84 5.27 -7.19 9.05
N LEU A 85 5.16 -8.36 9.67
CA LEU A 85 5.88 -8.68 10.91
C LEU A 85 7.41 -8.78 10.73
N ARG A 86 7.90 -9.11 9.55
CA ARG A 86 9.33 -9.05 9.24
C ARG A 86 9.85 -7.62 9.26
N GLY A 87 9.03 -6.67 8.83
CA GLY A 87 9.40 -5.28 8.59
C GLY A 87 10.04 -5.09 7.24
N ASP A 88 9.79 -3.94 6.66
CA ASP A 88 10.46 -3.45 5.48
C ASP A 88 11.37 -2.29 5.92
N GLU A 89 12.66 -2.43 5.67
CA GLU A 89 13.63 -1.37 5.97
C GLU A 89 14.02 -0.69 4.67
N LEU A 90 14.13 0.63 4.72
CA LEU A 90 14.67 1.41 3.61
C LEU A 90 16.14 1.02 3.44
N THR A 91 16.49 0.45 2.29
CA THR A 91 17.88 0.10 2.02
C THR A 91 18.75 1.34 1.89
N GLU A 92 20.05 1.21 2.17
CA GLU A 92 20.99 2.33 2.01
C GLU A 92 21.01 2.86 0.58
N ASP A 93 20.85 1.99 -0.42
CA ASP A 93 20.78 2.36 -1.84
C ASP A 93 19.52 3.19 -2.14
N GLU A 94 18.36 2.82 -1.62
CA GLU A 94 17.10 3.57 -1.76
C GLU A 94 17.21 4.93 -1.05
N ALA A 95 17.75 4.94 0.17
CA ALA A 95 17.97 6.17 0.92
C ALA A 95 18.97 7.10 0.19
N GLN A 96 20.03 6.54 -0.40
CA GLN A 96 21.03 7.31 -1.14
C GLN A 96 20.48 7.84 -2.46
N LYS A 97 19.69 7.04 -3.20
CA LYS A 97 18.98 7.51 -4.40
C LYS A 97 18.03 8.66 -4.07
N ALA A 98 17.26 8.55 -2.97
CA ALA A 98 16.41 9.65 -2.50
C ALA A 98 17.22 10.91 -2.14
N ARG A 99 18.37 10.75 -1.49
CA ARG A 99 19.25 11.86 -1.13
C ARG A 99 19.96 12.51 -2.32
N ASN A 100 20.34 11.72 -3.32
CA ASN A 100 21.12 12.18 -4.47
C ASN A 100 20.25 12.56 -5.68
N SER A 101 18.93 12.42 -5.58
CA SER A 101 18.04 12.77 -6.68
C SER A 101 18.19 14.25 -7.05
N THR A 102 18.47 14.50 -8.31
CA THR A 102 18.61 15.85 -8.90
C THR A 102 17.51 16.02 -9.95
N GLY A 103 16.86 17.18 -9.98
CA GLY A 103 15.80 17.46 -10.95
C GLY A 103 14.57 18.10 -10.32
N ALA A 104 13.49 18.15 -11.08
CA ALA A 104 12.22 18.61 -10.56
C ALA A 104 11.73 17.65 -9.45
N ALA A 105 11.45 18.20 -8.27
CA ALA A 105 11.07 17.44 -7.08
C ALA A 105 10.00 16.38 -7.36
N ILE A 106 8.93 16.76 -8.06
CA ILE A 106 7.82 15.86 -8.41
C ILE A 106 8.29 14.67 -9.23
N LEU A 107 9.15 14.88 -10.23
CA LEU A 107 9.64 13.80 -11.08
C LEU A 107 10.61 12.88 -10.31
N ALA A 108 11.52 13.46 -9.52
CA ALA A 108 12.48 12.69 -8.74
C ALA A 108 11.77 11.79 -7.71
N VAL A 109 10.80 12.35 -7.00
CA VAL A 109 9.98 11.61 -6.04
C VAL A 109 9.12 10.58 -6.76
N GLY A 110 8.43 10.97 -7.83
CA GLY A 110 7.55 10.08 -8.59
C GLY A 110 8.28 8.85 -9.13
N VAL A 111 9.45 9.02 -9.74
CA VAL A 111 10.26 7.90 -10.24
C VAL A 111 10.75 7.00 -9.10
N ALA A 112 11.23 7.59 -8.00
CA ALA A 112 11.72 6.82 -6.87
C ALA A 112 10.60 5.99 -6.22
N PHE A 113 9.44 6.58 -5.99
CA PHE A 113 8.27 5.88 -5.46
C PHE A 113 7.74 4.82 -6.43
N PHE A 114 7.62 5.15 -7.71
CA PHE A 114 7.20 4.17 -8.72
C PHE A 114 8.07 2.91 -8.67
N LEU A 115 9.40 3.07 -8.62
CA LEU A 115 10.33 1.94 -8.58
C LEU A 115 10.29 1.18 -7.25
N ALA A 116 10.10 1.89 -6.14
CA ALA A 116 10.03 1.28 -4.81
C ALA A 116 8.75 0.47 -4.60
N GLU A 117 7.63 0.92 -5.21
CA GLU A 117 6.33 0.26 -5.10
C GLU A 117 6.16 -0.94 -6.04
N LEU A 118 7.01 -1.06 -7.09
CA LEU A 118 6.95 -2.22 -7.98
C LEU A 118 7.32 -3.51 -7.24
N GLY A 119 6.32 -4.40 -7.08
CA GLY A 119 6.48 -5.69 -6.40
C GLY A 119 6.43 -5.61 -4.88
N ASP A 120 6.13 -4.44 -4.31
CA ASP A 120 5.95 -4.29 -2.87
C ASP A 120 4.64 -4.91 -2.36
N LYS A 121 4.53 -5.07 -1.04
CA LYS A 121 3.35 -5.67 -0.39
C LYS A 121 2.05 -4.92 -0.68
N THR A 122 2.10 -3.58 -0.79
CA THR A 122 0.92 -2.75 -1.07
C THR A 122 0.45 -2.90 -2.51
N MET A 123 1.37 -3.03 -3.48
CA MET A 123 1.03 -3.41 -4.84
C MET A 123 0.32 -4.75 -4.88
N LEU A 124 0.87 -5.78 -4.23
CA LEU A 124 0.29 -7.12 -4.20
C LEU A 124 -1.04 -7.16 -3.43
N ALA A 125 -1.18 -6.41 -2.33
CA ALA A 125 -2.43 -6.26 -1.60
C ALA A 125 -3.50 -5.58 -2.48
N THR A 126 -3.14 -4.57 -3.25
CA THR A 126 -4.05 -3.89 -4.19
C THR A 126 -4.52 -4.84 -5.31
N ILE A 127 -3.63 -5.65 -5.88
CA ILE A 127 -3.99 -6.71 -6.84
C ILE A 127 -5.02 -7.64 -6.19
N THR A 128 -4.72 -8.13 -4.99
CA THR A 128 -5.57 -9.08 -4.26
C THR A 128 -6.95 -8.47 -3.95
N LEU A 129 -7.02 -7.23 -3.49
CA LEU A 129 -8.28 -6.53 -3.26
C LEU A 129 -9.11 -6.41 -4.55
N ALA A 130 -8.47 -6.11 -5.67
CA ALA A 130 -9.14 -5.92 -6.94
C ALA A 130 -9.72 -7.22 -7.53
N THR A 131 -9.28 -8.39 -7.09
CA THR A 131 -9.92 -9.66 -7.48
C THR A 131 -11.31 -9.83 -6.89
N GLN A 132 -11.62 -9.15 -5.77
CA GLN A 132 -12.84 -9.32 -4.99
C GLN A 132 -13.75 -8.09 -5.03
N ALA A 133 -13.24 -6.94 -5.47
CA ALA A 133 -13.93 -5.67 -5.35
C ALA A 133 -13.94 -4.89 -6.68
N GLY A 134 -14.81 -3.89 -6.77
CA GLY A 134 -14.93 -3.04 -7.96
C GLY A 134 -13.64 -2.26 -8.24
N TRP A 135 -13.15 -2.33 -9.47
CA TRP A 135 -11.85 -1.79 -9.89
C TRP A 135 -11.65 -0.30 -9.57
N PHE A 136 -12.65 0.54 -9.85
CA PHE A 136 -12.53 1.98 -9.66
C PHE A 136 -12.44 2.36 -8.17
N GLY A 137 -13.29 1.75 -7.33
CA GLY A 137 -13.25 1.98 -5.89
C GLY A 137 -11.94 1.50 -5.28
N THR A 138 -11.44 0.35 -5.71
CA THR A 138 -10.14 -0.17 -5.26
C THR A 138 -8.99 0.73 -5.69
N TRP A 139 -8.97 1.18 -6.94
CA TRP A 139 -7.92 2.07 -7.44
C TRP A 139 -7.82 3.38 -6.66
N ILE A 140 -8.93 4.11 -6.56
CA ILE A 140 -8.94 5.40 -5.87
C ILE A 140 -8.74 5.22 -4.36
N GLY A 141 -9.37 4.18 -3.78
CA GLY A 141 -9.24 3.90 -2.35
C GLY A 141 -7.82 3.52 -1.94
N SER A 142 -7.18 2.61 -2.66
CA SER A 142 -5.80 2.21 -2.38
C SER A 142 -4.82 3.38 -2.55
N THR A 143 -4.99 4.17 -3.60
CA THR A 143 -4.18 5.38 -3.83
C THR A 143 -4.35 6.38 -2.69
N LEU A 144 -5.58 6.65 -2.28
CA LEU A 144 -5.85 7.57 -1.17
C LEU A 144 -5.28 7.05 0.14
N GLY A 145 -5.41 5.74 0.42
CA GLY A 145 -4.85 5.11 1.61
C GLY A 145 -3.35 5.34 1.74
N MET A 146 -2.61 5.08 0.67
CA MET A 146 -1.16 5.29 0.62
C MET A 146 -0.78 6.76 0.80
N VAL A 147 -1.38 7.66 0.02
CA VAL A 147 -1.07 9.10 0.09
C VAL A 147 -1.38 9.67 1.48
N LEU A 148 -2.45 9.23 2.13
CA LEU A 148 -2.77 9.66 3.49
C LEU A 148 -1.74 9.16 4.53
N ALA A 149 -1.27 7.92 4.39
CA ALA A 149 -0.25 7.37 5.28
C ALA A 149 1.08 8.13 5.16
N ASP A 150 1.53 8.40 3.94
CA ASP A 150 2.74 9.17 3.69
C ASP A 150 2.60 10.64 4.12
N ALA A 151 1.45 11.26 3.84
CA ALA A 151 1.17 12.62 4.30
C ALA A 151 1.19 12.72 5.83
N MET A 152 0.64 11.73 6.51
CA MET A 152 0.68 11.66 7.97
C MET A 152 2.12 11.49 8.47
N ALA A 153 2.94 10.64 7.85
CA ALA A 153 4.34 10.46 8.22
C ALA A 153 5.13 11.77 8.06
N ILE A 154 4.96 12.48 6.94
CA ILE A 154 5.59 13.78 6.69
C ILE A 154 5.16 14.81 7.75
N ALA A 155 3.86 14.89 8.05
CA ALA A 155 3.34 15.83 9.05
C ALA A 155 3.85 15.53 10.46
N VAL A 156 3.83 14.25 10.86
CA VAL A 156 4.35 13.81 12.17
C VAL A 156 5.85 14.04 12.28
N GLY A 157 6.61 13.71 11.23
CA GLY A 157 8.05 13.95 11.18
C GLY A 157 8.40 15.42 11.29
N ALA A 158 7.65 16.29 10.60
CA ALA A 158 7.87 17.74 10.65
C ALA A 158 7.58 18.36 12.03
N VAL A 159 6.54 17.85 12.74
CA VAL A 159 6.10 18.41 14.03
C VAL A 159 6.86 17.82 15.21
N LEU A 160 7.07 16.51 15.21
CA LEU A 160 7.59 15.79 16.38
C LEU A 160 9.08 15.47 16.28
N GLY A 161 9.68 15.52 15.09
CA GLY A 161 11.08 15.11 14.86
C GLY A 161 11.36 13.66 15.31
N LYS A 162 10.32 12.88 15.56
CA LYS A 162 10.39 11.52 16.10
C LYS A 162 9.88 10.52 15.06
N LYS A 163 10.49 9.35 15.04
CA LYS A 163 9.97 8.20 14.31
C LYS A 163 8.62 7.77 14.91
N LEU A 164 7.71 7.36 14.05
CA LEU A 164 6.46 6.70 14.46
C LEU A 164 6.77 5.46 15.32
N PRO A 165 5.87 5.05 16.23
CA PRO A 165 6.07 3.86 17.08
C PRO A 165 5.94 2.57 16.25
N GLU A 166 6.98 2.28 15.49
CA GLU A 166 7.04 1.21 14.48
C GLU A 166 6.48 -0.14 14.96
N LYS A 167 6.79 -0.52 16.21
CA LYS A 167 6.33 -1.82 16.74
C LYS A 167 4.81 -1.91 16.82
N PHE A 168 4.15 -0.89 17.38
CA PHE A 168 2.69 -0.90 17.52
C PHE A 168 1.99 -0.87 16.17
N ILE A 169 2.52 -0.08 15.25
CA ILE A 169 1.99 0.05 13.89
C ILE A 169 2.12 -1.28 13.15
N LYS A 170 3.29 -1.88 13.18
CA LYS A 170 3.60 -3.17 12.56
C LYS A 170 2.69 -4.31 13.05
N TYR A 171 2.50 -4.43 14.37
CA TYR A 171 1.58 -5.43 14.92
C TYR A 171 0.11 -5.12 14.59
N GLY A 172 -0.29 -3.85 14.60
CA GLY A 172 -1.63 -3.42 14.22
C GLY A 172 -1.93 -3.72 12.75
N ALA A 173 -1.01 -3.42 11.84
CA ALA A 173 -1.14 -3.72 10.41
C ALA A 173 -1.22 -5.23 10.15
N ALA A 174 -0.31 -6.01 10.76
CA ALA A 174 -0.32 -7.47 10.64
C ALA A 174 -1.62 -8.09 11.17
N PHE A 175 -2.14 -7.60 12.29
CA PHE A 175 -3.43 -8.03 12.84
C PHE A 175 -4.58 -7.74 11.88
N LEU A 176 -4.64 -6.54 11.29
CA LEU A 176 -5.70 -6.19 10.33
C LEU A 176 -5.62 -7.03 9.05
N PHE A 177 -4.41 -7.29 8.53
CA PHE A 177 -4.24 -8.22 7.41
C PHE A 177 -4.73 -9.62 7.77
N ALA A 178 -4.42 -10.12 8.95
CA ALA A 178 -4.87 -11.44 9.40
C ALA A 178 -6.41 -11.50 9.55
N VAL A 179 -7.04 -10.48 10.11
CA VAL A 179 -8.51 -10.39 10.24
C VAL A 179 -9.17 -10.35 8.87
N PHE A 180 -8.65 -9.53 7.96
CA PHE A 180 -9.20 -9.43 6.60
C PHE A 180 -8.98 -10.72 5.81
N GLY A 181 -7.82 -11.35 5.95
CA GLY A 181 -7.53 -12.66 5.37
C GLY A 181 -8.47 -13.75 5.87
N LEU A 182 -8.73 -13.77 7.18
CA LEU A 182 -9.69 -14.70 7.78
C LEU A 182 -11.11 -14.49 7.23
N TRP A 183 -11.54 -13.23 7.14
CA TRP A 183 -12.84 -12.89 6.58
C TRP A 183 -13.01 -13.43 5.15
N LEU A 184 -12.01 -13.22 4.27
CA LEU A 184 -12.04 -13.73 2.89
C LEU A 184 -12.04 -15.25 2.83
N VAL A 185 -11.27 -15.94 3.67
CA VAL A 185 -11.28 -17.42 3.73
C VAL A 185 -12.65 -17.93 4.16
N LEU A 186 -13.26 -17.35 5.18
CA LEU A 186 -14.59 -17.76 5.66
C LEU A 186 -15.67 -17.47 4.62
N GLN A 187 -15.58 -16.37 3.89
CA GLN A 187 -16.47 -16.06 2.77
C GLN A 187 -16.33 -17.09 1.64
N GLY A 188 -15.10 -17.37 1.21
CA GLY A 188 -14.84 -18.38 0.17
C GLY A 188 -15.21 -19.81 0.58
N ALA A 189 -15.14 -20.12 1.88
CA ALA A 189 -15.61 -21.41 2.43
C ALA A 189 -17.13 -21.48 2.60
N GLY A 190 -17.88 -20.41 2.28
CA GLY A 190 -19.35 -20.38 2.42
C GLY A 190 -19.84 -20.32 3.88
N VAL A 191 -18.97 -19.96 4.82
CA VAL A 191 -19.32 -19.81 6.25
C VAL A 191 -19.97 -18.44 6.52
N LEU A 192 -19.55 -17.43 5.76
CA LEU A 192 -20.12 -16.11 5.74
C LEU A 192 -20.85 -15.95 4.40
N GLY A 193 -22.16 -16.19 4.40
CA GLY A 193 -23.05 -16.06 3.25
C GLY A 193 -23.79 -14.75 3.23
#